data_3246830b50846c0757def2a850f8213d
#
_entry.id   3246830b50846c0757def2a850f8213d
#
_cell.length_a   1.000
_cell.length_b   1.000
_cell.length_c   1.000
_cell.angle_alpha   90.00
_cell.angle_beta   90.00
_cell.angle_gamma   90.00
#
_symmetry.space_group_name_H-M   'P 1'
#
loop_
_entity.id
_entity.type
_entity.pdbx_description
1 polymer ?
#
loop_
_entity_poly.entity_id
_entity_poly.type
_entity_poly.pdbx_seq_one_letter_code
_entity_poly.pdbx_strand_id
1 'polypeptide(L)'
;MGSYKKQPVDNVMRVDIDKIEANDYNPNMVADREMYLLYISIRHDGYTQPVVTVYDKERDKYIIVDGFHRYLVMKRYKDIYEMNDGKLPIVVLDKDITERMASTVRHNRARGKHTIDGMSNLIFTMLENGVSEEEICNQLGLEPDELVRLKYLTGFEKIFKDIEYRKAWEVDNQIRIKKNTHKKTNGKN
;
A
#
# COMPACT_ATOMS: atom_id res chain seq x y z
N MET A 1 -19.36 -19.85 25.08
CA MET A 1 -17.90 -19.74 24.86
C MET A 1 -17.68 -19.69 23.37
N GLY A 2 -17.19 -18.55 22.84
CA GLY A 2 -16.86 -18.43 21.42
C GLY A 2 -15.66 -19.31 21.09
N SER A 3 -15.72 -20.09 20.01
CA SER A 3 -14.58 -20.87 19.55
C SER A 3 -13.50 -19.91 19.02
N TYR A 4 -12.26 -20.07 19.48
CA TYR A 4 -11.09 -19.34 18.96
C TYR A 4 -10.95 -19.59 17.45
N LYS A 5 -10.90 -18.52 16.65
CA LYS A 5 -10.65 -18.58 15.21
C LYS A 5 -9.15 -18.50 14.96
N LYS A 6 -8.57 -19.57 14.38
CA LYS A 6 -7.16 -19.63 14.03
C LYS A 6 -6.73 -18.41 13.21
N GLN A 7 -5.62 -17.78 13.60
CA GLN A 7 -5.06 -16.58 12.94
C GLN A 7 -3.82 -16.97 12.12
N PRO A 8 -3.40 -16.17 11.14
CA PRO A 8 -2.19 -16.45 10.36
C PRO A 8 -0.94 -16.63 11.24
N VAL A 9 -0.84 -15.89 12.34
CA VAL A 9 0.30 -15.97 13.28
C VAL A 9 0.39 -17.30 14.02
N ASP A 10 -0.70 -18.08 14.08
CA ASP A 10 -0.69 -19.42 14.67
C ASP A 10 0.02 -20.48 13.80
N ASN A 11 0.36 -20.10 12.57
CA ASN A 11 1.02 -20.98 11.60
C ASN A 11 2.23 -20.28 10.96
N VAL A 12 3.24 -19.97 11.79
CA VAL A 12 4.51 -19.43 11.31
C VAL A 12 5.32 -20.56 10.67
N MET A 13 5.75 -20.34 9.42
CA MET A 13 6.58 -21.28 8.66
C MET A 13 7.96 -20.68 8.41
N ARG A 14 9.00 -21.53 8.25
CA ARG A 14 10.31 -21.11 7.76
C ARG A 14 10.47 -21.54 6.32
N VAL A 15 10.69 -20.58 5.43
CA VAL A 15 10.75 -20.79 3.99
C VAL A 15 12.07 -20.25 3.45
N ASP A 16 12.69 -20.98 2.53
CA ASP A 16 13.91 -20.56 1.87
C ASP A 16 13.74 -19.19 1.22
N ILE A 17 14.71 -18.31 1.46
CA ILE A 17 14.60 -16.90 1.02
C ILE A 17 14.45 -16.78 -0.49
N ASP A 18 14.95 -17.75 -1.26
CA ASP A 18 14.85 -17.78 -2.71
C ASP A 18 13.43 -18.06 -3.23
N LYS A 19 12.54 -18.59 -2.36
CA LYS A 19 11.12 -18.75 -2.64
C LYS A 19 10.29 -17.51 -2.31
N ILE A 20 10.93 -16.46 -1.77
CA ILE A 20 10.25 -15.25 -1.34
C ILE A 20 10.61 -14.09 -2.28
N GLU A 21 9.59 -13.36 -2.74
CA GLU A 21 9.75 -12.21 -3.63
C GLU A 21 9.11 -10.95 -3.06
N ALA A 22 9.73 -9.80 -3.36
CA ALA A 22 9.11 -8.51 -3.12
C ALA A 22 7.89 -8.32 -4.02
N ASN A 23 6.91 -7.54 -3.58
CA ASN A 23 5.87 -7.05 -4.47
C ASN A 23 6.40 -5.85 -5.27
N ASP A 24 5.87 -5.66 -6.49
CA ASP A 24 6.29 -4.61 -7.43
C ASP A 24 5.81 -3.21 -7.00
N TYR A 25 4.95 -3.12 -5.99
CA TYR A 25 4.32 -1.88 -5.51
C TYR A 25 4.62 -1.54 -4.05
N ASN A 26 5.78 -1.97 -3.52
CA ASN A 26 6.16 -1.61 -2.15
C ASN A 26 6.75 -0.19 -2.11
N PRO A 27 6.01 0.82 -1.58
CA PRO A 27 6.43 2.22 -1.60
C PRO A 27 7.45 2.59 -0.52
N ASN A 28 7.86 1.63 0.32
CA ASN A 28 8.69 1.94 1.48
C ASN A 28 10.18 1.94 1.15
N MET A 29 10.73 3.12 0.97
CA MET A 29 12.17 3.34 1.05
C MET A 29 12.54 3.64 2.52
N VAL A 30 13.40 2.82 3.11
CA VAL A 30 13.94 3.03 4.46
C VAL A 30 15.35 3.59 4.35
N ALA A 31 15.67 4.59 5.17
CA ALA A 31 17.02 5.13 5.26
C ALA A 31 17.99 4.06 5.77
N ASP A 32 19.25 4.12 5.33
CA ASP A 32 20.28 3.13 5.67
C ASP A 32 20.45 2.98 7.19
N ARG A 33 20.29 4.06 7.95
CA ARG A 33 20.35 4.04 9.41
C ARG A 33 19.24 3.18 10.04
N GLU A 34 18.01 3.29 9.58
CA GLU A 34 16.88 2.51 10.10
C GLU A 34 17.05 1.03 9.74
N MET A 35 17.58 0.73 8.55
CA MET A 35 17.93 -0.62 8.13
C MET A 35 19.00 -1.24 9.02
N TYR A 36 20.02 -0.47 9.38
CA TYR A 36 21.07 -0.91 10.28
C TYR A 36 20.55 -1.16 11.71
N LEU A 37 19.66 -0.32 12.23
CA LEU A 37 19.02 -0.56 13.53
C LEU A 37 18.17 -1.84 13.53
N LEU A 38 17.47 -2.11 12.44
CA LEU A 38 16.71 -3.35 12.29
C LEU A 38 17.64 -4.57 12.22
N TYR A 39 18.77 -4.47 11.53
CA TYR A 39 19.80 -5.53 11.52
C TYR A 39 20.30 -5.81 12.93
N ILE A 40 20.68 -4.78 13.72
CA ILE A 40 21.13 -4.94 15.11
C ILE A 40 20.06 -5.65 15.95
N SER A 41 18.80 -5.23 15.85
CA SER A 41 17.70 -5.86 16.57
C SER A 41 17.57 -7.36 16.21
N ILE A 42 17.56 -7.69 14.92
CA ILE A 42 17.41 -9.08 14.47
C ILE A 42 18.63 -9.92 14.88
N ARG A 43 19.82 -9.33 14.89
CA ARG A 43 21.04 -10.03 15.33
C ARG A 43 21.02 -10.39 16.81
N HIS A 44 20.47 -9.52 17.67
CA HIS A 44 20.42 -9.74 19.13
C HIS A 44 19.21 -10.58 19.55
N ASP A 45 18.03 -10.29 19.00
CA ASP A 45 16.76 -10.84 19.47
C ASP A 45 16.19 -11.90 18.53
N GLY A 46 16.76 -12.05 17.32
CA GLY A 46 16.21 -12.87 16.25
C GLY A 46 14.99 -12.23 15.59
N TYR A 47 14.32 -13.00 14.75
CA TYR A 47 13.06 -12.57 14.13
C TYR A 47 11.90 -12.68 15.12
N THR A 48 11.51 -11.59 15.74
CA THR A 48 10.37 -11.52 16.68
C THR A 48 9.01 -11.43 16.00
N GLN A 49 8.98 -11.05 14.70
CA GLN A 49 7.78 -10.95 13.89
C GLN A 49 8.00 -11.63 12.54
N PRO A 50 7.10 -12.51 12.09
CA PRO A 50 7.20 -13.12 10.77
C PRO A 50 6.93 -12.10 9.66
N VAL A 51 7.44 -12.36 8.46
CA VAL A 51 7.08 -11.63 7.25
C VAL A 51 5.71 -12.11 6.77
N VAL A 52 4.83 -11.18 6.42
CA VAL A 52 3.49 -11.49 5.94
C VAL A 52 3.54 -11.66 4.43
N THR A 53 3.04 -12.78 3.94
CA THR A 53 3.10 -13.15 2.52
C THR A 53 1.75 -13.67 2.02
N VAL A 54 1.60 -13.74 0.70
CA VAL A 54 0.58 -14.50 -0.02
C VAL A 54 1.30 -15.49 -0.93
N TYR A 55 0.78 -16.70 -1.05
CA TYR A 55 1.35 -17.71 -1.92
C TYR A 55 0.80 -17.57 -3.34
N ASP A 56 1.70 -17.37 -4.29
CA ASP A 56 1.42 -17.37 -5.73
C ASP A 56 1.64 -18.78 -6.29
N LYS A 57 0.53 -19.46 -6.61
CA LYS A 57 0.56 -20.86 -7.08
C LYS A 57 1.17 -21.01 -8.46
N GLU A 58 1.02 -19.99 -9.33
CA GLU A 58 1.52 -20.05 -10.71
C GLU A 58 3.04 -19.94 -10.76
N ARG A 59 3.61 -19.10 -9.88
CA ARG A 59 5.04 -18.85 -9.80
C ARG A 59 5.77 -19.71 -8.78
N ASP A 60 5.07 -20.50 -7.96
CA ASP A 60 5.59 -21.21 -6.77
C ASP A 60 6.41 -20.29 -5.86
N LYS A 61 5.88 -19.09 -5.57
CA LYS A 61 6.56 -18.05 -4.80
C LYS A 61 5.67 -17.47 -3.70
N TYR A 62 6.31 -17.03 -2.63
CA TYR A 62 5.67 -16.27 -1.56
C TYR A 62 5.92 -14.77 -1.79
N ILE A 63 4.87 -14.04 -2.09
CA ILE A 63 4.95 -12.59 -2.39
C ILE A 63 4.75 -11.80 -1.10
N ILE A 64 5.66 -10.90 -0.79
CA ILE A 64 5.65 -10.11 0.45
C ILE A 64 4.48 -9.12 0.43
N VAL A 65 3.67 -9.14 1.48
CA VAL A 65 2.62 -8.16 1.79
C VAL A 65 3.13 -7.15 2.82
N ASP A 66 3.83 -7.63 3.85
CA ASP A 66 4.44 -6.79 4.89
C ASP A 66 5.72 -7.42 5.42
N GLY A 67 6.66 -6.56 5.88
CA GLY A 67 7.94 -6.99 6.42
C GLY A 67 9.08 -7.01 5.41
N PHE A 68 8.98 -6.24 4.33
CA PHE A 68 10.00 -6.15 3.28
C PHE A 68 11.40 -5.85 3.84
N HIS A 69 11.53 -4.96 4.83
CA HIS A 69 12.83 -4.63 5.43
C HIS A 69 13.44 -5.82 6.19
N ARG A 70 12.61 -6.64 6.85
CA ARG A 70 13.05 -7.88 7.50
C ARG A 70 13.61 -8.89 6.50
N TYR A 71 12.99 -8.99 5.33
CA TYR A 71 13.49 -9.76 4.20
C TYR A 71 14.80 -9.18 3.64
N LEU A 72 14.90 -7.86 3.47
CA LEU A 72 16.13 -7.21 2.99
C LEU A 72 17.31 -7.39 3.96
N VAL A 73 17.07 -7.37 5.28
CA VAL A 73 18.12 -7.64 6.27
C VAL A 73 18.72 -9.04 6.03
N MET A 74 17.89 -10.07 5.85
CA MET A 74 18.39 -11.41 5.56
C MET A 74 19.16 -11.48 4.24
N LYS A 75 18.73 -10.75 3.21
CA LYS A 75 19.45 -10.72 1.91
C LYS A 75 20.77 -9.95 1.95
N ARG A 76 20.88 -8.92 2.78
CA ARG A 76 22.06 -8.04 2.84
C ARG A 76 23.14 -8.53 3.81
N TYR A 77 22.76 -9.16 4.92
CA TYR A 77 23.67 -9.51 5.99
C TYR A 77 23.88 -11.03 6.08
N LYS A 78 25.10 -11.45 5.74
CA LYS A 78 25.46 -12.88 5.64
C LYS A 78 25.32 -13.60 6.99
N ASP A 79 25.67 -12.96 8.11
CA ASP A 79 25.55 -13.51 9.45
C ASP A 79 24.08 -13.80 9.83
N ILE A 80 23.13 -12.92 9.40
CA ILE A 80 21.70 -13.17 9.61
C ILE A 80 21.21 -14.34 8.74
N TYR A 81 21.69 -14.43 7.50
CA TYR A 81 21.39 -15.55 6.63
C TYR A 81 21.85 -16.87 7.21
N GLU A 82 23.12 -16.96 7.64
CA GLU A 82 23.72 -18.16 8.23
C GLU A 82 23.04 -18.56 9.56
N MET A 83 22.73 -17.57 10.42
CA MET A 83 22.03 -17.80 11.70
C MET A 83 20.64 -18.43 11.52
N ASN A 84 20.01 -18.23 10.36
CA ASN A 84 18.65 -18.72 10.06
C ASN A 84 18.62 -19.86 9.02
N ASP A 85 19.74 -20.45 8.63
CA ASP A 85 19.85 -21.45 7.56
C ASP A 85 19.22 -21.00 6.24
N GLY A 86 19.31 -19.70 5.92
CA GLY A 86 18.70 -19.09 4.73
C GLY A 86 17.16 -19.10 4.73
N LYS A 87 16.51 -19.40 5.84
CA LYS A 87 15.04 -19.54 5.94
C LYS A 87 14.42 -18.40 6.73
N LEU A 88 13.55 -17.65 6.06
CA LEU A 88 12.81 -16.53 6.65
C LEU A 88 11.53 -17.02 7.33
N PRO A 89 11.22 -16.58 8.57
CA PRO A 89 9.92 -16.86 9.18
C PRO A 89 8.82 -16.05 8.48
N ILE A 90 7.81 -16.73 7.97
CA ILE A 90 6.68 -16.13 7.28
C ILE A 90 5.34 -16.59 7.84
N VAL A 91 4.30 -15.82 7.61
CA VAL A 91 2.91 -16.24 7.67
C VAL A 91 2.28 -16.03 6.30
N VAL A 92 1.36 -16.91 5.92
CA VAL A 92 0.67 -16.87 4.63
C VAL A 92 -0.76 -16.40 4.84
N LEU A 93 -1.16 -15.35 4.12
CA LEU A 93 -2.54 -14.92 4.03
C LEU A 93 -3.24 -15.68 2.89
N ASP A 94 -4.42 -16.20 3.17
CA ASP A 94 -5.30 -16.78 2.15
C ASP A 94 -6.13 -15.66 1.53
N LYS A 95 -5.57 -15.01 0.49
CA LYS A 95 -6.15 -13.85 -0.19
C LYS A 95 -5.80 -13.84 -1.67
N ASP A 96 -6.72 -13.33 -2.48
CA ASP A 96 -6.49 -13.08 -3.90
C ASP A 96 -5.55 -11.86 -4.14
N ILE A 97 -5.22 -11.60 -5.41
CA ILE A 97 -4.29 -10.53 -5.80
C ILE A 97 -4.81 -9.14 -5.38
N THR A 98 -6.10 -8.87 -5.56
CA THR A 98 -6.72 -7.57 -5.24
C THR A 98 -6.74 -7.34 -3.75
N GLU A 99 -7.17 -8.33 -2.96
CA GLU A 99 -7.14 -8.28 -1.51
C GLU A 99 -5.72 -8.19 -0.94
N ARG A 100 -4.72 -8.77 -1.63
CA ARG A 100 -3.30 -8.68 -1.29
C ARG A 100 -2.81 -7.24 -1.34
N MET A 101 -3.14 -6.50 -2.40
CA MET A 101 -2.78 -5.09 -2.57
C MET A 101 -3.37 -4.24 -1.46
N ALA A 102 -4.66 -4.38 -1.21
CA ALA A 102 -5.35 -3.71 -0.10
C ALA A 102 -4.75 -4.06 1.27
N SER A 103 -4.36 -5.31 1.47
CA SER A 103 -3.70 -5.75 2.70
C SER A 103 -2.35 -5.08 2.92
N THR A 104 -1.51 -4.99 1.86
CA THR A 104 -0.21 -4.30 1.92
C THR A 104 -0.39 -2.86 2.41
N VAL A 105 -1.40 -2.15 1.89
CA VAL A 105 -1.65 -0.76 2.27
C VAL A 105 -2.19 -0.63 3.68
N ARG A 106 -3.15 -1.47 4.09
CA ARG A 106 -3.64 -1.43 5.47
C ARG A 106 -2.51 -1.63 6.47
N HIS A 107 -1.61 -2.59 6.23
CA HIS A 107 -0.45 -2.82 7.09
C HIS A 107 0.50 -1.61 7.12
N ASN A 108 0.73 -1.00 5.97
CA ASN A 108 1.59 0.18 5.88
C ASN A 108 0.92 1.40 6.54
N ARG A 109 -0.36 1.70 6.27
CA ARG A 109 -1.10 2.82 6.88
C ARG A 109 -1.14 2.74 8.40
N ALA A 110 -1.38 1.57 8.95
CA ALA A 110 -1.39 1.37 10.39
C ALA A 110 -0.08 1.76 11.09
N ARG A 111 1.03 1.83 10.35
CA ARG A 111 2.36 2.24 10.86
C ARG A 111 2.69 3.72 10.66
N GLY A 112 1.84 4.49 9.99
CA GLY A 112 1.92 5.96 9.90
C GLY A 112 3.01 6.53 8.98
N LYS A 113 3.66 5.72 8.13
CA LYS A 113 4.65 6.20 7.14
C LYS A 113 4.21 5.87 5.72
N HIS A 114 3.79 6.89 4.94
CA HIS A 114 3.46 6.73 3.53
C HIS A 114 4.19 7.74 2.68
N THR A 115 4.71 7.30 1.54
CA THR A 115 4.98 8.21 0.44
C THR A 115 3.69 8.39 -0.36
N ILE A 116 3.34 9.63 -0.68
CA ILE A 116 2.15 10.00 -1.47
C ILE A 116 2.15 9.24 -2.79
N ASP A 117 3.30 9.15 -3.45
CA ASP A 117 3.47 8.47 -4.74
C ASP A 117 3.14 6.97 -4.68
N GLY A 118 3.57 6.28 -3.62
CA GLY A 118 3.29 4.85 -3.46
C GLY A 118 1.80 4.55 -3.24
N MET A 119 1.10 5.41 -2.48
CA MET A 119 -0.33 5.29 -2.26
C MET A 119 -1.12 5.54 -3.55
N SER A 120 -0.72 6.54 -4.30
CA SER A 120 -1.36 6.91 -5.55
C SER A 120 -1.18 5.84 -6.64
N ASN A 121 0.01 5.26 -6.79
CA ASN A 121 0.26 4.16 -7.72
C ASN A 121 -0.58 2.92 -7.39
N LEU A 122 -0.75 2.61 -6.11
CA LEU A 122 -1.59 1.50 -5.69
C LEU A 122 -3.06 1.72 -6.02
N ILE A 123 -3.61 2.91 -5.70
CA ILE A 123 -5.00 3.27 -6.03
C ILE A 123 -5.21 3.12 -7.54
N PHE A 124 -4.24 3.58 -8.34
CA PHE A 124 -4.26 3.41 -9.78
C PHE A 124 -4.38 1.94 -10.18
N THR A 125 -3.49 1.08 -9.67
CA THR A 125 -3.52 -0.35 -9.99
C THR A 125 -4.83 -1.01 -9.55
N MET A 126 -5.41 -0.61 -8.41
CA MET A 126 -6.71 -1.13 -7.97
C MET A 126 -7.84 -0.72 -8.93
N LEU A 127 -7.85 0.54 -9.38
CA LEU A 127 -8.81 1.03 -10.37
C LEU A 127 -8.65 0.33 -11.73
N GLU A 128 -7.43 0.12 -12.21
CA GLU A 128 -7.16 -0.64 -13.44
C GLU A 128 -7.64 -2.10 -13.35
N ASN A 129 -7.60 -2.69 -12.16
CA ASN A 129 -8.15 -4.03 -11.90
C ASN A 129 -9.67 -4.00 -11.65
N GLY A 130 -10.36 -2.87 -11.88
CA GLY A 130 -11.81 -2.77 -11.82
C GLY A 130 -12.39 -2.65 -10.40
N VAL A 131 -11.58 -2.36 -9.38
CA VAL A 131 -12.06 -2.13 -8.01
C VAL A 131 -12.75 -0.76 -7.96
N SER A 132 -13.96 -0.69 -7.42
CA SER A 132 -14.71 0.56 -7.31
C SER A 132 -14.06 1.53 -6.31
N GLU A 133 -14.29 2.85 -6.51
CA GLU A 133 -13.79 3.89 -5.61
C GLU A 133 -14.30 3.71 -4.18
N GLU A 134 -15.56 3.32 -4.02
CA GLU A 134 -16.17 3.05 -2.73
C GLU A 134 -15.47 1.88 -2.02
N GLU A 135 -15.20 0.81 -2.77
CA GLU A 135 -14.48 -0.35 -2.24
C GLU A 135 -13.03 -0.03 -1.89
N ILE A 136 -12.34 0.79 -2.69
CA ILE A 136 -11.00 1.31 -2.39
C ILE A 136 -11.02 2.10 -1.09
N CYS A 137 -11.96 3.04 -0.92
CA CYS A 137 -12.13 3.79 0.33
C CYS A 137 -12.32 2.87 1.53
N ASN A 138 -13.23 1.90 1.42
CA ASN A 138 -13.52 0.93 2.48
C ASN A 138 -12.31 0.03 2.80
N GLN A 139 -11.63 -0.48 1.77
CA GLN A 139 -10.51 -1.40 1.94
C GLN A 139 -9.25 -0.71 2.48
N LEU A 140 -9.00 0.54 2.09
CA LEU A 140 -7.81 1.29 2.48
C LEU A 140 -8.04 2.22 3.69
N GLY A 141 -9.30 2.37 4.13
CA GLY A 141 -9.67 3.32 5.18
C GLY A 141 -9.44 4.77 4.74
N LEU A 142 -9.72 5.09 3.46
CA LEU A 142 -9.60 6.43 2.90
C LEU A 142 -10.93 7.16 3.03
N GLU A 143 -10.88 8.46 3.33
CA GLU A 143 -12.01 9.34 3.10
C GLU A 143 -12.16 9.63 1.59
N PRO A 144 -13.38 9.81 1.06
CA PRO A 144 -13.59 10.11 -0.37
C PRO A 144 -12.76 11.29 -0.88
N ASP A 145 -12.65 12.35 -0.09
CA ASP A 145 -11.84 13.54 -0.41
C ASP A 145 -10.33 13.23 -0.47
N GLU A 146 -9.86 12.30 0.35
CA GLU A 146 -8.46 11.85 0.34
C GLU A 146 -8.18 11.06 -0.95
N LEU A 147 -9.10 10.17 -1.34
CA LEU A 147 -8.99 9.43 -2.60
C LEU A 147 -8.91 10.38 -3.79
N VAL A 148 -9.78 11.39 -3.84
CA VAL A 148 -9.76 12.42 -4.90
C VAL A 148 -8.40 13.12 -4.95
N ARG A 149 -7.85 13.57 -3.82
CA ARG A 149 -6.53 14.23 -3.77
C ARG A 149 -5.41 13.33 -4.27
N LEU A 150 -5.39 12.06 -3.85
CA LEU A 150 -4.39 11.09 -4.28
C LEU A 150 -4.47 10.81 -5.79
N LYS A 151 -5.65 10.79 -6.37
CA LYS A 151 -5.87 10.69 -7.82
C LYS A 151 -5.30 11.90 -8.58
N TYR A 152 -5.45 13.11 -8.07
CA TYR A 152 -4.91 14.32 -8.71
C TYR A 152 -3.38 14.41 -8.68
N LEU A 153 -2.74 13.96 -7.60
CA LEU A 153 -1.29 14.07 -7.43
C LEU A 153 -0.48 13.20 -8.41
N THR A 154 -1.07 12.16 -8.98
CA THR A 154 -0.40 11.22 -9.90
C THR A 154 -0.57 11.54 -11.38
N GLY A 155 -1.13 12.69 -11.75
CA GLY A 155 -1.35 13.03 -13.15
C GLY A 155 -2.47 12.22 -13.80
N PHE A 156 -3.40 11.71 -13.02
CA PHE A 156 -4.60 11.00 -13.46
C PHE A 156 -5.46 11.76 -14.47
N GLU A 157 -5.26 13.07 -14.65
CA GLU A 157 -5.94 13.88 -15.68
C GLU A 157 -5.86 13.27 -17.09
N LYS A 158 -4.82 12.49 -17.39
CA LYS A 158 -4.65 11.88 -18.72
C LYS A 158 -5.57 10.69 -18.97
N ILE A 159 -6.01 9.99 -17.94
CA ILE A 159 -6.75 8.73 -18.05
C ILE A 159 -8.26 8.93 -17.98
N PHE A 160 -8.72 9.97 -17.26
CA PHE A 160 -10.14 10.28 -17.11
C PHE A 160 -10.64 11.40 -18.04
N LYS A 161 -10.10 11.51 -19.25
CA LYS A 161 -10.54 12.50 -20.24
C LYS A 161 -12.02 12.41 -20.64
N ASP A 162 -12.71 11.31 -20.32
CA ASP A 162 -14.07 11.02 -20.78
C ASP A 162 -15.13 10.87 -19.68
N ILE A 163 -14.84 11.20 -18.41
CA ILE A 163 -15.84 11.05 -17.33
C ILE A 163 -16.53 12.37 -17.01
N GLU A 164 -17.84 12.32 -16.81
CA GLU A 164 -18.77 13.45 -16.52
C GLU A 164 -18.33 14.44 -15.42
N TYR A 165 -17.28 14.15 -14.66
CA TYR A 165 -16.73 14.98 -13.59
C TYR A 165 -16.24 16.37 -14.09
N ARG A 166 -15.81 16.48 -15.35
CA ARG A 166 -15.43 17.77 -15.96
C ARG A 166 -16.60 18.73 -16.07
N LYS A 167 -17.82 18.23 -16.31
CA LYS A 167 -19.01 19.09 -16.49
C LYS A 167 -19.45 19.75 -15.17
N ALA A 168 -19.35 19.07 -14.05
CA ALA A 168 -19.70 19.63 -12.74
C ALA A 168 -18.73 20.75 -12.31
N TRP A 169 -17.43 20.60 -12.59
CA TRP A 169 -16.42 21.60 -12.28
C TRP A 169 -16.52 22.86 -13.19
N GLU A 170 -16.80 22.69 -14.46
CA GLU A 170 -17.00 23.82 -15.40
C GLU A 170 -18.27 24.63 -15.07
N VAL A 171 -19.33 23.99 -14.63
CA VAL A 171 -20.56 24.66 -14.19
C VAL A 171 -20.31 25.53 -12.96
N ASP A 172 -19.53 25.07 -12.00
CA ASP A 172 -19.24 25.84 -10.77
C ASP A 172 -18.35 27.08 -11.08
N ASN A 173 -17.40 26.97 -12.01
CA ASN A 173 -16.59 28.08 -12.48
C ASN A 173 -17.42 29.10 -13.24
N GLN A 174 -18.40 28.71 -14.06
CA GLN A 174 -19.30 29.63 -14.75
C GLN A 174 -20.22 30.39 -13.77
N ILE A 175 -20.66 29.74 -12.70
CA ILE A 175 -21.47 30.39 -11.65
C ILE A 175 -20.63 31.40 -10.88
N ARG A 176 -19.35 31.14 -10.61
CA ARG A 176 -18.44 32.10 -9.96
C ARG A 176 -18.14 33.32 -10.83
N ILE A 177 -17.94 33.13 -12.12
CA ILE A 177 -17.70 34.22 -13.07
C ILE A 177 -18.95 35.13 -13.19
N LYS A 178 -20.15 34.56 -13.27
CA LYS A 178 -21.41 35.33 -13.31
C LYS A 178 -21.67 36.11 -12.01
N LYS A 179 -21.34 35.57 -10.83
CA LYS A 179 -21.45 36.32 -9.57
C LYS A 179 -20.49 37.48 -9.44
N ASN A 180 -19.28 37.35 -10.02
CA ASN A 180 -18.30 38.45 -10.03
C ASN A 180 -18.59 39.57 -11.04
N THR A 181 -19.26 39.27 -12.15
CA THR A 181 -19.71 40.31 -13.13
C THR A 181 -20.89 41.11 -12.59
N HIS A 182 -21.81 40.52 -11.84
CA HIS A 182 -22.94 41.26 -11.23
C HIS A 182 -22.53 42.21 -10.08
N LYS A 183 -21.40 41.92 -9.40
CA LYS A 183 -20.87 42.83 -8.35
C LYS A 183 -20.16 44.07 -8.92
N LYS A 184 -19.71 44.06 -10.17
CA LYS A 184 -19.02 45.22 -10.80
C LYS A 184 -19.96 46.23 -11.45
N THR A 185 -21.21 45.89 -11.69
CA THR A 185 -22.19 46.77 -12.33
C THR A 185 -23.04 47.62 -11.36
N ASN A 186 -23.04 47.28 -10.04
CA ASN A 186 -23.81 48.04 -9.03
C ASN A 186 -22.97 49.03 -8.21
N GLY A 187 -21.80 49.43 -8.69
CA GLY A 187 -20.89 50.35 -7.98
C GLY A 187 -20.62 51.70 -8.73
N LYS A 188 -21.53 52.12 -9.60
CA LYS A 188 -21.49 53.48 -10.19
C LYS A 188 -22.91 54.03 -10.26
N ASN A 189 -23.29 54.73 -9.22
CA ASN A 189 -24.16 55.89 -9.18
C ASN A 189 -23.93 56.58 -7.84
#